data_5e25c627dccf46ad387b2bc0e9b332bf
#
_entry.id   5e25c627dccf46ad387b2bc0e9b332bf
#
_cell.length_a   1.000
_cell.length_b   1.000
_cell.length_c   1.000
_cell.angle_alpha   90.00
_cell.angle_beta   90.00
_cell.angle_gamma   90.00
#
_symmetry.space_group_name_H-M   'P 1'
#
loop_
_entity.id
_entity.type
_entity.pdbx_description
1 polymer ?
#
loop_
_entity_poly.entity_id
_entity_poly.type
_entity_poly.pdbx_seq_one_letter_code
_entity_poly.pdbx_strand_id
1 'polypeptide(L)'
;IDQVRAGLPFDEPKTERGQQDGELRRRWDEAYFAGKTSYRFNGDKYRVFDERGKPLTPQVCIDFVTETLERASGMHFAPQGEKAHKVLGALDFDEILSGFRRQESALRTYAKENPDRLAILDFPESSWVRYEDVGKFFKSIEASRDEMRAGDIVIIRGRAAWDYYHELHTHTFFVYETDPVTGMPLLLAGNSGKPRIVTWDSEMLRAPRRSIQHRIRPNMEWLYERIVLREPLRGERWAAPLTVNQD
;
A
#
# COMPACT_ATOMS: atom_id res chain seq x y z
N ILE A 1 -2.58 -6.07 -7.41
CA ILE A 1 -2.63 -5.84 -8.87
C ILE A 1 -3.80 -4.94 -9.26
N ASP A 2 -5.03 -5.16 -8.76
CA ASP A 2 -6.21 -4.38 -9.16
C ASP A 2 -6.08 -2.88 -8.85
N GLN A 3 -5.51 -2.52 -7.70
CA GLN A 3 -5.25 -1.13 -7.35
C GLN A 3 -4.20 -0.48 -8.28
N VAL A 4 -3.18 -1.25 -8.68
CA VAL A 4 -2.17 -0.80 -9.65
C VAL A 4 -2.80 -0.56 -11.03
N ARG A 5 -3.64 -1.50 -11.49
CA ARG A 5 -4.36 -1.37 -12.78
C ARG A 5 -5.38 -0.24 -12.78
N ALA A 6 -6.02 0.01 -11.65
CA ALA A 6 -6.98 1.10 -11.50
C ALA A 6 -6.30 2.48 -11.50
N GLY A 7 -5.01 2.54 -11.19
CA GLY A 7 -4.27 3.81 -11.14
C GLY A 7 -4.86 4.78 -10.11
N LEU A 8 -5.17 4.28 -8.92
CA LEU A 8 -5.83 5.05 -7.87
C LEU A 8 -5.07 6.34 -7.58
N PRO A 9 -5.77 7.49 -7.40
CA PRO A 9 -5.11 8.76 -7.14
C PRO A 9 -4.41 8.75 -5.78
N PHE A 10 -3.31 9.49 -5.69
CA PHE A 10 -2.62 9.71 -4.44
C PHE A 10 -3.30 10.84 -3.67
N ASP A 11 -3.52 10.63 -2.37
CA ASP A 11 -4.09 11.64 -1.49
C ASP A 11 -2.97 12.60 -1.07
N GLU A 12 -2.89 13.75 -1.73
CA GLU A 12 -1.79 14.69 -1.57
C GLU A 12 -1.78 15.36 -0.19
N PRO A 13 -0.60 15.56 0.38
CA PRO A 13 -0.47 16.32 1.61
C PRO A 13 -0.86 17.78 1.40
N LYS A 14 -1.64 18.34 2.33
CA LYS A 14 -2.10 19.72 2.28
C LYS A 14 -1.22 20.70 3.04
N THR A 15 -0.45 20.19 3.97
CA THR A 15 0.38 21.04 4.82
C THR A 15 1.79 21.11 4.29
N GLU A 16 2.46 22.22 4.50
CA GLU A 16 3.88 22.41 4.24
C GLU A 16 4.77 21.35 4.94
N ARG A 17 4.24 20.67 5.95
CA ARG A 17 4.89 19.58 6.66
C ARG A 17 4.76 18.21 6.00
N GLY A 18 4.14 18.13 4.83
CA GLY A 18 3.97 16.87 4.11
C GLY A 18 3.01 15.87 4.76
N GLN A 19 2.20 16.29 5.73
CA GLN A 19 1.19 15.43 6.34
C GLN A 19 0.03 15.22 5.36
N GLN A 20 -0.35 13.98 5.22
CA GLN A 20 -1.49 13.58 4.41
C GLN A 20 -2.73 13.60 5.30
N ASP A 21 -3.58 14.59 5.08
CA ASP A 21 -4.73 14.87 5.93
C ASP A 21 -6.00 14.12 5.52
N GLY A 22 -5.96 13.38 4.41
CA GLY A 22 -7.11 12.64 3.90
C GLY A 22 -8.19 13.49 3.26
N GLU A 23 -7.93 14.77 2.96
CA GLU A 23 -9.00 15.61 2.42
C GLU A 23 -9.39 15.27 1.00
N LEU A 24 -8.43 14.88 0.14
CA LEU A 24 -8.77 14.40 -1.20
C LEU A 24 -9.69 13.18 -1.11
N ARG A 25 -9.42 12.27 -0.14
CA ARG A 25 -10.28 11.13 0.13
C ARG A 25 -11.67 11.55 0.61
N ARG A 26 -11.77 12.50 1.55
CA ARG A 26 -13.08 13.01 2.02
C ARG A 26 -13.88 13.62 0.87
N ARG A 27 -13.24 14.39 -0.03
CA ARG A 27 -13.89 14.96 -1.22
C ARG A 27 -14.36 13.89 -2.18
N TRP A 28 -13.57 12.83 -2.35
CA TRP A 28 -13.98 11.68 -3.13
C TRP A 28 -15.19 10.97 -2.50
N ASP A 29 -15.15 10.68 -1.19
CA ASP A 29 -16.25 10.04 -0.46
C ASP A 29 -17.56 10.85 -0.59
N GLU A 30 -17.52 12.16 -0.36
CA GLU A 30 -18.67 13.07 -0.53
C GLU A 30 -19.24 12.97 -1.94
N ALA A 31 -18.38 12.98 -2.96
CA ALA A 31 -18.82 12.91 -4.34
C ALA A 31 -19.38 11.52 -4.70
N TYR A 32 -18.72 10.46 -4.25
CA TYR A 32 -19.13 9.09 -4.49
C TYR A 32 -20.51 8.81 -3.89
N PHE A 33 -20.72 9.07 -2.59
CA PHE A 33 -21.99 8.83 -1.93
C PHE A 33 -23.12 9.76 -2.40
N ALA A 34 -22.76 10.92 -2.95
CA ALA A 34 -23.73 11.79 -3.64
C ALA A 34 -24.03 11.37 -5.10
N GLY A 35 -23.48 10.24 -5.59
CA GLY A 35 -23.67 9.73 -6.95
C GLY A 35 -23.05 10.59 -8.04
N LYS A 36 -22.05 11.45 -7.72
CA LYS A 36 -21.35 12.28 -8.68
C LYS A 36 -20.28 11.49 -9.43
N THR A 37 -19.96 11.92 -10.65
CA THR A 37 -18.90 11.31 -11.47
C THR A 37 -17.55 12.02 -11.36
N SER A 38 -17.54 13.22 -10.77
CA SER A 38 -16.33 14.02 -10.57
C SER A 38 -16.46 14.97 -9.38
N TYR A 39 -15.31 15.43 -8.87
CA TYR A 39 -15.19 16.41 -7.79
C TYR A 39 -14.04 17.37 -8.07
N ARG A 40 -13.94 18.46 -7.30
CA ARG A 40 -12.86 19.43 -7.37
C ARG A 40 -12.05 19.43 -6.08
N PHE A 41 -10.73 19.60 -6.23
CA PHE A 41 -9.80 19.73 -5.13
C PHE A 41 -8.62 20.59 -5.55
N ASN A 42 -8.30 21.62 -4.77
CA ASN A 42 -7.23 22.59 -5.06
C ASN A 42 -7.24 23.17 -6.50
N GLY A 43 -8.43 23.41 -7.04
CA GLY A 43 -8.61 23.93 -8.40
C GLY A 43 -8.71 22.85 -9.48
N ASP A 44 -8.19 21.68 -9.25
CA ASP A 44 -8.21 20.57 -10.20
C ASP A 44 -9.52 19.77 -10.16
N LYS A 45 -9.81 19.12 -11.28
CA LYS A 45 -10.98 18.24 -11.43
C LYS A 45 -10.51 16.79 -11.43
N TYR A 46 -11.08 16.00 -10.50
CA TYR A 46 -10.84 14.59 -10.34
C TYR A 46 -12.05 13.77 -10.70
N ARG A 47 -11.83 12.53 -11.18
CA ARG A 47 -12.90 11.57 -11.47
C ARG A 47 -13.20 10.73 -10.24
N VAL A 48 -14.47 10.37 -10.05
CA VAL A 48 -14.90 9.41 -9.02
C VAL A 48 -14.70 7.98 -9.50
N PHE A 49 -14.87 7.73 -10.80
CA PHE A 49 -14.74 6.42 -11.42
C PHE A 49 -13.73 6.45 -12.57
N ASP A 50 -13.12 5.31 -12.84
CA ASP A 50 -12.32 5.11 -14.06
C ASP A 50 -13.22 5.00 -15.30
N GLU A 51 -12.60 4.73 -16.46
CA GLU A 51 -13.31 4.57 -17.74
C GLU A 51 -14.19 3.31 -17.80
N ARG A 52 -13.97 2.37 -16.88
CA ARG A 52 -14.74 1.13 -16.75
C ARG A 52 -15.80 1.21 -15.68
N GLY A 53 -15.99 2.38 -15.07
CA GLY A 53 -16.93 2.59 -13.98
C GLY A 53 -16.45 2.07 -12.61
N LYS A 54 -15.16 1.73 -12.46
CA LYS A 54 -14.62 1.32 -11.16
C LYS A 54 -14.27 2.53 -10.32
N PRO A 55 -14.55 2.51 -9.00
CA PRO A 55 -14.23 3.61 -8.10
C PRO A 55 -12.73 3.89 -7.99
N LEU A 56 -12.35 5.17 -8.11
CA LEU A 56 -10.99 5.68 -8.01
C LEU A 56 -10.73 6.27 -6.62
N THR A 57 -10.67 5.44 -5.60
CA THR A 57 -10.46 5.87 -4.22
C THR A 57 -9.06 6.44 -3.99
N PRO A 58 -8.92 7.72 -3.54
CA PRO A 58 -7.61 8.28 -3.19
C PRO A 58 -6.96 7.54 -2.03
N GLN A 59 -5.64 7.34 -2.12
CA GLN A 59 -4.86 6.54 -1.18
C GLN A 59 -3.52 7.21 -0.85
N VAL A 60 -3.02 6.90 0.33
CA VAL A 60 -1.60 7.05 0.69
C VAL A 60 -0.93 5.68 0.77
N CYS A 61 0.36 5.63 1.04
CA CYS A 61 1.11 4.37 1.07
C CYS A 61 0.53 3.33 2.03
N ILE A 62 0.12 3.74 3.22
CA ILE A 62 -0.48 2.84 4.21
C ILE A 62 -1.89 2.39 3.80
N ASP A 63 -2.69 3.27 3.17
CA ASP A 63 -4.00 2.89 2.63
C ASP A 63 -3.85 1.81 1.55
N PHE A 64 -2.81 1.90 0.69
CA PHE A 64 -2.56 0.87 -0.31
C PHE A 64 -2.37 -0.50 0.34
N VAL A 65 -1.64 -0.56 1.46
CA VAL A 65 -1.38 -1.80 2.19
C VAL A 65 -2.67 -2.32 2.85
N THR A 66 -3.33 -1.51 3.66
CA THR A 66 -4.53 -1.91 4.38
C THR A 66 -5.69 -2.24 3.44
N GLU A 67 -5.93 -1.42 2.40
CA GLU A 67 -6.96 -1.71 1.40
C GLU A 67 -6.63 -2.94 0.55
N THR A 68 -5.37 -3.31 0.34
CA THR A 68 -5.04 -4.58 -0.33
C THR A 68 -5.58 -5.76 0.46
N LEU A 69 -5.40 -5.75 1.78
CA LEU A 69 -5.90 -6.80 2.67
C LEU A 69 -7.43 -6.77 2.79
N GLU A 70 -8.02 -5.58 2.94
CA GLU A 70 -9.47 -5.40 2.99
C GLU A 70 -10.16 -5.87 1.71
N ARG A 71 -9.63 -5.51 0.54
CA ARG A 71 -10.16 -5.94 -0.76
C ARG A 71 -10.04 -7.45 -0.96
N ALA A 72 -8.93 -8.06 -0.50
CA ALA A 72 -8.78 -9.51 -0.49
C ALA A 72 -9.83 -10.18 0.41
N SER A 73 -10.23 -9.54 1.50
CA SER A 73 -11.27 -10.04 2.41
C SER A 73 -12.71 -9.72 1.95
N GLY A 74 -12.89 -9.10 0.78
CA GLY A 74 -14.19 -8.84 0.17
C GLY A 74 -14.65 -7.38 0.16
N MET A 75 -13.86 -6.42 0.70
CA MET A 75 -14.22 -5.00 0.66
C MET A 75 -14.28 -4.48 -0.78
N HIS A 76 -15.31 -3.73 -1.09
CA HIS A 76 -15.45 -3.04 -2.37
C HIS A 76 -16.42 -1.85 -2.28
N PHE A 77 -16.34 -0.98 -3.30
CA PHE A 77 -17.31 0.07 -3.55
C PHE A 77 -18.14 -0.29 -4.78
N ALA A 78 -19.43 0.08 -4.77
CA ALA A 78 -20.31 -0.10 -5.91
C ALA A 78 -19.75 0.62 -7.16
N PRO A 79 -19.85 0.00 -8.36
CA PRO A 79 -19.44 0.63 -9.60
C PRO A 79 -20.39 1.75 -10.01
N GLN A 80 -19.98 2.55 -11.00
CA GLN A 80 -20.81 3.59 -11.60
C GLN A 80 -22.08 2.98 -12.19
N GLY A 81 -23.21 3.63 -11.92
CA GLY A 81 -24.54 3.17 -12.37
C GLY A 81 -25.33 2.37 -11.31
N GLU A 82 -24.68 1.97 -10.24
CA GLU A 82 -25.34 1.41 -9.07
C GLU A 82 -25.51 2.47 -7.97
N LYS A 83 -26.42 2.23 -7.02
CA LYS A 83 -26.54 3.07 -5.83
C LYS A 83 -25.20 3.04 -5.06
N ALA A 84 -24.62 4.20 -4.84
CA ALA A 84 -23.34 4.30 -4.13
C ALA A 84 -23.41 3.66 -2.74
N HIS A 85 -22.57 2.67 -2.50
CA HIS A 85 -22.42 1.99 -1.21
C HIS A 85 -21.03 1.35 -1.11
N LYS A 86 -20.53 1.21 0.11
CA LYS A 86 -19.33 0.45 0.44
C LYS A 86 -19.77 -0.88 1.07
N VAL A 87 -19.22 -1.98 0.59
CA VAL A 87 -19.33 -3.29 1.24
C VAL A 87 -18.06 -3.51 2.04
N LEU A 88 -18.20 -3.81 3.31
CA LEU A 88 -17.08 -4.21 4.17
C LEU A 88 -16.74 -5.67 3.91
N GLY A 89 -15.43 -6.00 3.95
CA GLY A 89 -14.96 -7.38 3.98
C GLY A 89 -14.90 -7.92 5.41
N ALA A 90 -14.28 -9.07 5.57
CA ALA A 90 -14.00 -9.65 6.89
C ALA A 90 -12.84 -8.91 7.63
N LEU A 91 -12.17 -7.98 6.97
CA LEU A 91 -11.17 -7.09 7.56
C LEU A 91 -11.63 -5.64 7.38
N ASP A 92 -11.59 -4.88 8.47
CA ASP A 92 -11.81 -3.43 8.49
C ASP A 92 -10.67 -2.79 9.30
N PHE A 93 -9.74 -2.14 8.60
CA PHE A 93 -8.60 -1.51 9.26
C PHE A 93 -8.95 -0.18 9.94
N ASP A 94 -10.11 0.42 9.68
CA ASP A 94 -10.62 1.53 10.48
C ASP A 94 -11.00 1.06 11.89
N GLU A 95 -11.60 -0.14 12.01
CA GLU A 95 -11.88 -0.77 13.29
C GLU A 95 -10.60 -1.31 13.95
N ILE A 96 -9.81 -2.10 13.22
CA ILE A 96 -8.59 -2.75 13.70
C ILE A 96 -7.58 -1.74 14.27
N LEU A 97 -7.44 -0.58 13.63
CA LEU A 97 -6.52 0.48 14.04
C LEU A 97 -7.22 1.64 14.78
N SER A 98 -8.44 1.41 15.28
CA SER A 98 -9.21 2.37 16.09
C SER A 98 -9.29 3.77 15.45
N GLY A 99 -9.51 3.85 14.14
CA GLY A 99 -9.59 5.08 13.36
C GLY A 99 -8.23 5.69 12.96
N PHE A 100 -7.12 5.09 13.37
CA PHE A 100 -5.77 5.57 13.02
C PHE A 100 -5.15 4.88 11.80
N ARG A 101 -5.98 4.41 10.84
CA ARG A 101 -5.53 3.63 9.68
C ARG A 101 -4.43 4.31 8.84
N ARG A 102 -4.35 5.65 8.84
CA ARG A 102 -3.32 6.42 8.12
C ARG A 102 -2.03 6.64 8.91
N GLN A 103 -1.94 6.12 10.12
CA GLN A 103 -0.74 6.17 10.93
C GLN A 103 0.00 4.83 10.84
N GLU A 104 1.16 4.84 10.22
CA GLU A 104 2.03 3.65 10.14
C GLU A 104 2.38 3.13 11.55
N SER A 105 2.56 4.03 12.51
CA SER A 105 2.80 3.67 13.91
C SER A 105 1.65 2.86 14.53
N ALA A 106 0.40 3.13 14.16
CA ALA A 106 -0.75 2.35 14.63
C ALA A 106 -0.69 0.91 14.11
N LEU A 107 -0.33 0.72 12.83
CA LEU A 107 -0.13 -0.62 12.26
C LEU A 107 1.00 -1.38 12.97
N ARG A 108 2.13 -0.71 13.28
CA ARG A 108 3.23 -1.33 14.03
C ARG A 108 2.83 -1.70 15.45
N THR A 109 2.10 -0.82 16.14
CA THR A 109 1.59 -1.09 17.49
C THR A 109 0.67 -2.30 17.46
N TYR A 110 -0.30 -2.31 16.56
CA TYR A 110 -1.21 -3.45 16.41
C TYR A 110 -0.45 -4.75 16.12
N ALA A 111 0.55 -4.73 15.25
CA ALA A 111 1.35 -5.91 14.93
C ALA A 111 2.14 -6.42 16.16
N LYS A 112 2.66 -5.52 17.00
CA LYS A 112 3.35 -5.90 18.26
C LYS A 112 2.40 -6.54 19.28
N GLU A 113 1.17 -6.07 19.32
CA GLU A 113 0.14 -6.56 20.24
C GLU A 113 -0.55 -7.84 19.74
N ASN A 114 -0.48 -8.11 18.41
CA ASN A 114 -1.14 -9.25 17.77
C ASN A 114 -0.17 -10.03 16.86
N PRO A 115 0.92 -10.61 17.41
CA PRO A 115 1.95 -11.28 16.61
C PRO A 115 1.46 -12.56 15.91
N ASP A 116 0.36 -13.14 16.39
CA ASP A 116 -0.37 -14.24 15.78
C ASP A 116 -1.07 -13.85 14.48
N ARG A 117 -1.34 -12.56 14.26
CA ARG A 117 -1.99 -12.00 13.07
C ARG A 117 -1.01 -11.32 12.15
N LEU A 118 -0.16 -10.45 12.70
CA LEU A 118 0.82 -9.66 11.99
C LEU A 118 2.18 -9.75 12.72
N ALA A 119 3.03 -10.66 12.31
CA ALA A 119 4.35 -10.82 12.92
C ALA A 119 5.28 -9.67 12.49
N ILE A 120 5.70 -8.83 13.43
CA ILE A 120 6.62 -7.72 13.18
C ILE A 120 8.06 -8.11 13.51
N LEU A 121 9.00 -7.68 12.65
CA LEU A 121 10.44 -7.68 12.89
C LEU A 121 10.94 -6.25 12.86
N ASP A 122 11.51 -5.79 13.95
CA ASP A 122 12.25 -4.53 14.04
C ASP A 122 13.70 -4.80 13.67
N PHE A 123 14.21 -4.21 12.58
CA PHE A 123 15.62 -4.31 12.22
C PHE A 123 16.45 -3.43 13.17
N PRO A 124 17.59 -3.91 13.70
CA PRO A 124 18.43 -3.13 14.61
C PRO A 124 19.01 -1.91 13.89
N GLU A 125 19.20 -0.81 14.60
CA GLU A 125 19.75 0.45 14.02
C GLU A 125 21.09 0.26 13.31
N SER A 126 21.89 -0.69 13.77
CA SER A 126 23.17 -1.05 13.15
C SER A 126 23.03 -1.58 11.71
N SER A 127 21.83 -2.05 11.33
CA SER A 127 21.52 -2.53 9.97
C SER A 127 20.79 -1.49 9.11
N TRP A 128 20.52 -0.30 9.63
CA TRP A 128 19.83 0.76 8.88
C TRP A 128 20.77 1.43 7.85
N VAL A 129 20.90 0.80 6.72
CA VAL A 129 21.69 1.30 5.62
C VAL A 129 20.82 2.18 4.74
N ARG A 130 21.26 3.42 4.47
CA ARG A 130 20.57 4.34 3.57
C ARG A 130 20.84 3.96 2.12
N TYR A 131 19.85 4.17 1.26
CA TYR A 131 20.01 3.88 -0.16
C TYR A 131 21.05 4.76 -0.85
N GLU A 132 21.38 5.94 -0.34
CA GLU A 132 22.48 6.77 -0.88
C GLU A 132 23.84 6.02 -0.91
N ASP A 133 24.01 4.97 -0.08
CA ASP A 133 25.11 3.99 -0.20
C ASP A 133 24.56 2.70 -0.85
N VAL A 134 24.32 2.76 -2.16
CA VAL A 134 23.65 1.70 -2.93
C VAL A 134 24.30 0.33 -2.71
N GLY A 135 25.62 0.25 -2.73
CA GLY A 135 26.35 -1.02 -2.57
C GLY A 135 26.11 -1.66 -1.20
N LYS A 136 26.15 -0.87 -0.12
CA LYS A 136 25.86 -1.36 1.22
C LYS A 136 24.37 -1.65 1.41
N PHE A 137 23.50 -0.85 0.82
CA PHE A 137 22.06 -1.06 0.88
C PHE A 137 21.70 -2.43 0.32
N PHE A 138 22.15 -2.79 -0.90
CA PHE A 138 21.84 -4.10 -1.47
C PHE A 138 22.51 -5.27 -0.71
N LYS A 139 23.70 -5.07 -0.15
CA LYS A 139 24.29 -6.05 0.75
C LYS A 139 23.47 -6.25 2.04
N SER A 140 22.84 -5.19 2.57
CA SER A 140 21.97 -5.30 3.73
C SER A 140 20.67 -6.04 3.39
N ILE A 141 20.11 -5.85 2.19
CA ILE A 141 18.96 -6.62 1.70
C ILE A 141 19.36 -8.10 1.54
N GLU A 142 20.49 -8.39 0.93
CA GLU A 142 21.00 -9.75 0.77
C GLU A 142 21.17 -10.45 2.11
N ALA A 143 21.76 -9.78 3.10
CA ALA A 143 21.93 -10.30 4.45
C ALA A 143 20.60 -10.55 5.18
N SER A 144 19.53 -9.83 4.82
CA SER A 144 18.19 -9.93 5.41
C SER A 144 17.17 -10.63 4.51
N ARG A 145 17.60 -11.25 3.41
CA ARG A 145 16.69 -11.81 2.39
C ARG A 145 15.72 -12.85 2.95
N ASP A 146 16.17 -13.69 3.89
CA ASP A 146 15.32 -14.72 4.51
C ASP A 146 14.21 -14.12 5.38
N GLU A 147 14.38 -12.87 5.79
CA GLU A 147 13.41 -12.10 6.55
C GLU A 147 12.44 -11.30 5.66
N MET A 148 12.61 -11.32 4.33
CA MET A 148 11.76 -10.58 3.39
C MET A 148 11.22 -11.51 2.29
N ARG A 149 9.95 -11.88 2.39
CA ARG A 149 9.27 -12.77 1.45
C ARG A 149 8.17 -12.03 0.70
N ALA A 150 7.75 -12.56 -0.42
CA ALA A 150 6.56 -12.07 -1.11
C ALA A 150 5.35 -12.05 -0.17
N GLY A 151 4.62 -10.94 -0.12
CA GLY A 151 3.52 -10.68 0.81
C GLY A 151 3.92 -9.97 2.11
N ASP A 152 5.21 -9.83 2.42
CA ASP A 152 5.65 -9.03 3.56
C ASP A 152 5.44 -7.54 3.30
N ILE A 153 5.04 -6.83 4.34
CA ILE A 153 4.94 -5.37 4.37
C ILE A 153 6.27 -4.83 4.89
N VAL A 154 6.93 -4.01 4.09
CA VAL A 154 8.20 -3.37 4.45
C VAL A 154 7.95 -1.91 4.77
N ILE A 155 8.57 -1.44 5.83
CA ILE A 155 8.49 -0.04 6.29
C ILE A 155 9.89 0.55 6.20
N ILE A 156 10.01 1.59 5.37
CA ILE A 156 11.22 2.39 5.25
C ILE A 156 11.02 3.75 5.89
N ARG A 157 12.07 4.29 6.50
CA ARG A 157 12.03 5.59 7.15
C ARG A 157 13.32 6.35 6.95
N GLY A 158 13.22 7.67 6.84
CA GLY A 158 14.35 8.59 6.71
C GLY A 158 13.92 9.94 6.19
N ARG A 159 14.87 10.83 5.94
CA ARG A 159 14.59 12.15 5.38
C ARG A 159 14.30 12.04 3.89
N ALA A 160 13.27 12.74 3.44
CA ALA A 160 13.05 12.92 2.01
C ALA A 160 14.07 13.88 1.40
N ALA A 161 14.43 13.69 0.13
CA ALA A 161 15.40 14.54 -0.55
C ALA A 161 14.92 16.00 -0.71
N TRP A 162 13.60 16.20 -0.77
CA TRP A 162 12.92 17.49 -0.92
C TRP A 162 12.48 18.13 0.40
N ASP A 163 12.77 17.47 1.55
CA ASP A 163 12.27 17.92 2.84
C ASP A 163 13.18 19.02 3.43
N TYR A 164 12.75 20.25 3.26
CA TYR A 164 13.37 21.43 3.85
C TYR A 164 13.27 21.49 5.38
N TYR A 165 12.27 20.80 5.97
CA TYR A 165 12.03 20.80 7.41
C TYR A 165 12.78 19.71 8.16
N HIS A 166 13.52 18.85 7.44
CA HIS A 166 14.30 17.75 8.02
C HIS A 166 13.48 16.71 8.80
N GLU A 167 12.20 16.57 8.50
CA GLU A 167 11.34 15.58 9.12
C GLU A 167 11.62 14.16 8.60
N LEU A 168 11.33 13.18 9.44
CA LEU A 168 11.44 11.78 9.06
C LEU A 168 10.15 11.33 8.39
N HIS A 169 10.25 10.93 7.13
CA HIS A 169 9.14 10.38 6.38
C HIS A 169 9.17 8.86 6.39
N THR A 170 8.02 8.27 6.66
CA THR A 170 7.81 6.83 6.58
C THR A 170 7.12 6.49 5.26
N HIS A 171 7.48 5.35 4.69
CA HIS A 171 6.78 4.79 3.55
C HIS A 171 6.61 3.28 3.71
N THR A 172 5.48 2.76 3.26
CA THR A 172 5.12 1.34 3.36
C THR A 172 4.77 0.77 2.00
N PHE A 173 5.17 -0.47 1.78
CA PHE A 173 4.87 -1.23 0.57
C PHE A 173 4.98 -2.73 0.83
N PHE A 174 4.45 -3.55 -0.10
CA PHE A 174 4.66 -4.99 -0.07
C PHE A 174 5.92 -5.39 -0.82
N VAL A 175 6.59 -6.44 -0.36
CA VAL A 175 7.42 -7.26 -1.23
C VAL A 175 6.46 -8.01 -2.16
N TYR A 176 6.50 -7.69 -3.45
CA TYR A 176 5.60 -8.29 -4.44
C TYR A 176 6.14 -9.61 -4.98
N GLU A 177 7.45 -9.64 -5.23
CA GLU A 177 8.12 -10.79 -5.83
C GLU A 177 9.53 -10.95 -5.27
N THR A 178 9.94 -12.20 -5.08
CA THR A 178 11.29 -12.60 -4.73
C THR A 178 11.88 -13.46 -5.84
N ASP A 179 13.19 -13.38 -6.00
CA ASP A 179 13.91 -14.27 -6.90
C ASP A 179 13.73 -15.73 -6.44
N PRO A 180 13.26 -16.64 -7.30
CA PRO A 180 12.94 -18.01 -6.90
C PRO A 180 14.19 -18.85 -6.55
N VAL A 181 15.37 -18.42 -6.97
CA VAL A 181 16.63 -19.14 -6.74
C VAL A 181 17.35 -18.60 -5.50
N THR A 182 17.46 -17.30 -5.39
CA THR A 182 18.25 -16.65 -4.34
C THR A 182 17.41 -16.19 -3.14
N GLY A 183 16.08 -16.10 -3.28
CA GLY A 183 15.19 -15.53 -2.29
C GLY A 183 15.25 -13.99 -2.18
N MET A 184 16.05 -13.32 -3.04
CA MET A 184 16.16 -11.87 -3.01
C MET A 184 14.83 -11.18 -3.32
N PRO A 185 14.37 -10.21 -2.51
CA PRO A 185 13.20 -9.42 -2.84
C PRO A 185 13.51 -8.52 -4.06
N LEU A 186 12.81 -8.75 -5.16
CA LEU A 186 13.05 -8.08 -6.45
C LEU A 186 12.09 -6.92 -6.69
N LEU A 187 10.81 -7.17 -6.54
CA LEU A 187 9.76 -6.22 -6.86
C LEU A 187 8.95 -5.82 -5.63
N LEU A 188 8.59 -4.56 -5.60
CA LEU A 188 7.82 -3.92 -4.54
C LEU A 188 6.50 -3.42 -5.11
N ALA A 189 5.42 -3.56 -4.33
CA ALA A 189 4.12 -3.00 -4.68
C ALA A 189 3.68 -1.98 -3.64
N GLY A 190 3.42 -0.75 -4.06
CA GLY A 190 3.07 0.33 -3.15
C GLY A 190 2.46 1.54 -3.87
N ASN A 191 2.13 2.56 -3.07
CA ASN A 191 1.64 3.84 -3.57
C ASN A 191 2.52 4.99 -3.07
N SER A 192 3.38 5.49 -3.94
CA SER A 192 4.23 6.67 -3.70
C SER A 192 3.95 7.75 -4.77
N GLY A 193 2.70 8.14 -4.92
CA GLY A 193 2.16 9.06 -5.93
C GLY A 193 1.11 8.40 -6.82
N LYS A 194 1.27 7.13 -7.12
CA LYS A 194 0.25 6.23 -7.70
C LYS A 194 0.63 4.79 -7.38
N PRO A 195 -0.35 3.88 -7.31
CA PRO A 195 -0.09 2.46 -7.13
C PRO A 195 0.74 1.90 -8.28
N ARG A 196 1.80 1.15 -7.96
CA ARG A 196 2.72 0.57 -8.95
C ARG A 196 3.49 -0.60 -8.37
N ILE A 197 4.03 -1.41 -9.27
CA ILE A 197 5.03 -2.43 -8.99
C ILE A 197 6.36 -1.91 -9.54
N VAL A 198 7.38 -1.87 -8.72
CA VAL A 198 8.68 -1.26 -9.04
C VAL A 198 9.82 -2.06 -8.43
N THR A 199 11.03 -1.83 -8.93
CA THR A 199 12.27 -2.32 -8.30
C THR A 199 12.66 -1.47 -7.08
N TRP A 200 13.57 -1.98 -6.25
CA TRP A 200 14.17 -1.21 -5.15
C TRP A 200 14.76 0.11 -5.61
N ASP A 201 15.54 0.10 -6.69
CA ASP A 201 16.14 1.34 -7.24
C ASP A 201 15.06 2.37 -7.57
N SER A 202 14.01 1.97 -8.28
CA SER A 202 12.92 2.85 -8.66
C SER A 202 12.16 3.44 -7.47
N GLU A 203 12.03 2.69 -6.36
CA GLU A 203 11.38 3.18 -5.15
C GLU A 203 12.32 4.07 -4.33
N MET A 204 13.55 3.62 -4.11
CA MET A 204 14.49 4.27 -3.18
C MET A 204 15.13 5.54 -3.75
N LEU A 205 15.30 5.65 -5.08
CA LEU A 205 15.81 6.88 -5.74
C LEU A 205 14.95 8.10 -5.41
N ARG A 206 13.69 7.93 -5.09
CA ARG A 206 12.78 9.02 -4.70
C ARG A 206 13.06 9.55 -3.28
N ALA A 207 13.66 8.73 -2.42
CA ALA A 207 14.00 9.11 -1.06
C ALA A 207 15.25 8.35 -0.58
N PRO A 208 16.44 8.68 -1.14
CA PRO A 208 17.67 7.90 -0.96
C PRO A 208 18.21 7.91 0.48
N ARG A 209 17.72 8.79 1.33
CA ARG A 209 18.09 8.86 2.75
C ARG A 209 17.25 7.96 3.66
N ARG A 210 16.35 7.16 3.09
CA ARG A 210 15.58 6.16 3.84
C ARG A 210 16.34 4.86 3.97
N SER A 211 16.08 4.16 5.06
CA SER A 211 16.54 2.79 5.35
C SER A 211 15.37 1.89 5.66
N ILE A 212 15.53 0.59 5.53
CA ILE A 212 14.55 -0.40 5.97
C ILE A 212 14.61 -0.46 7.50
N GLN A 213 13.46 -0.31 8.16
CA GLN A 213 13.39 -0.32 9.63
C GLN A 213 12.53 -1.44 10.18
N HIS A 214 11.44 -1.78 9.49
CA HIS A 214 10.54 -2.82 9.97
C HIS A 214 10.06 -3.69 8.81
N ARG A 215 9.75 -4.94 9.15
CA ARG A 215 8.99 -5.85 8.30
C ARG A 215 7.80 -6.36 9.11
N ILE A 216 6.61 -6.33 8.52
CA ILE A 216 5.41 -6.94 9.07
C ILE A 216 5.00 -8.07 8.13
N ARG A 217 4.86 -9.27 8.68
CA ARG A 217 4.43 -10.47 7.95
C ARG A 217 3.02 -10.84 8.37
N PRO A 218 2.03 -10.73 7.48
CA PRO A 218 0.71 -11.25 7.74
C PRO A 218 0.75 -12.78 7.92
N ASN A 219 0.07 -13.27 8.95
CA ASN A 219 -0.12 -14.70 9.12
C ASN A 219 -1.08 -15.19 8.03
N MET A 220 -0.64 -16.13 7.22
CA MET A 220 -1.41 -16.64 6.09
C MET A 220 -2.67 -17.39 6.53
N GLU A 221 -2.61 -18.14 7.62
CA GLU A 221 -3.77 -18.84 8.17
C GLU A 221 -4.85 -17.84 8.62
N TRP A 222 -4.44 -16.83 9.40
CA TRP A 222 -5.33 -15.73 9.79
C TRP A 222 -5.93 -14.99 8.59
N LEU A 223 -5.16 -14.78 7.51
CA LEU A 223 -5.67 -14.15 6.28
C LEU A 223 -6.65 -15.07 5.55
N TYR A 224 -6.32 -16.36 5.37
CA TYR A 224 -7.18 -17.30 4.65
C TYR A 224 -8.57 -17.44 5.28
N GLU A 225 -8.64 -17.42 6.60
CA GLU A 225 -9.94 -17.43 7.32
C GLU A 225 -10.81 -16.20 7.01
N ARG A 226 -10.20 -15.11 6.53
CA ARG A 226 -10.85 -13.82 6.26
C ARG A 226 -10.95 -13.49 4.77
N ILE A 227 -10.28 -14.23 3.92
CA ILE A 227 -10.45 -14.09 2.47
C ILE A 227 -11.78 -14.71 2.10
N VAL A 228 -12.74 -13.85 1.79
CA VAL A 228 -13.98 -14.29 1.15
C VAL A 228 -13.63 -14.63 -0.29
N LEU A 229 -13.63 -15.92 -0.62
CA LEU A 229 -13.55 -16.39 -1.99
C LEU A 229 -14.82 -15.90 -2.71
N ARG A 230 -14.68 -14.74 -3.36
CA ARG A 230 -15.75 -14.16 -4.15
C ARG A 230 -15.84 -14.91 -5.47
N GLU A 231 -17.03 -15.37 -5.80
CA GLU A 231 -17.32 -15.59 -7.21
C GLU A 231 -17.16 -14.25 -7.94
N PRO A 232 -16.43 -14.21 -9.07
CA PRO A 232 -16.28 -13.01 -9.85
C PRO A 232 -17.68 -12.47 -10.19
N LEU A 233 -17.92 -11.18 -9.96
CA LEU A 233 -19.13 -10.53 -10.42
C LEU A 233 -19.28 -10.79 -11.91
N ARG A 234 -20.47 -11.10 -12.38
CA ARG A 234 -20.77 -11.38 -13.80
C ARG A 234 -20.21 -10.24 -14.64
N GLY A 235 -19.13 -10.50 -15.41
CA GLY A 235 -18.42 -9.51 -16.22
C GLY A 235 -17.01 -9.13 -15.70
N GLU A 236 -16.61 -9.47 -14.49
CA GLU A 236 -15.21 -9.42 -14.08
C GLU A 236 -14.46 -10.56 -14.76
N ARG A 237 -13.71 -10.24 -15.82
CA ARG A 237 -12.70 -11.17 -16.30
C ARG A 237 -11.57 -11.15 -15.26
N TRP A 238 -11.44 -12.20 -14.50
CA TRP A 238 -10.18 -12.51 -13.85
C TRP A 238 -9.11 -12.47 -14.95
N ALA A 239 -8.12 -11.59 -14.77
CA ALA A 239 -6.93 -11.77 -15.56
C ALA A 239 -6.45 -13.17 -15.21
N ALA A 240 -6.39 -14.04 -16.22
CA ALA A 240 -5.72 -15.32 -16.09
C ALA A 240 -4.39 -15.07 -15.38
N PRO A 241 -3.92 -15.96 -14.49
CA PRO A 241 -2.58 -15.86 -13.95
C PRO A 241 -1.66 -15.58 -15.13
N LEU A 242 -0.78 -14.58 -14.97
CA LEU A 242 0.22 -14.29 -15.97
C LEU A 242 0.93 -15.62 -16.24
N THR A 243 0.58 -16.27 -17.33
CA THR A 243 1.40 -17.34 -17.88
C THR A 243 2.71 -16.65 -18.22
N VAL A 244 3.72 -16.88 -17.39
CA VAL A 244 5.09 -16.56 -17.73
C VAL A 244 5.35 -17.40 -18.99
N ASN A 245 5.34 -16.76 -20.15
CA ASN A 245 5.85 -17.40 -21.35
C ASN A 245 7.32 -17.72 -21.05
N GLN A 246 7.58 -19.00 -20.86
CA GLN A 246 8.91 -19.54 -20.94
C GLN A 246 9.22 -19.58 -22.45
N ASP A 247 9.95 -18.57 -22.93
CA ASP A 247 10.75 -18.63 -24.14
C ASP A 247 12.22 -18.40 -23.77
#